data_b98311ba4e4c9f5d5a5c27b06e7ff2b3
#
_entry.id   b98311ba4e4c9f5d5a5c27b06e7ff2b3
#
_cell.length_a   1.000
_cell.length_b   1.000
_cell.length_c   1.000
_cell.angle_alpha   90.00
_cell.angle_beta   90.00
_cell.angle_gamma   90.00
#
_symmetry.space_group_name_H-M   'P 1'
#
loop_
_entity.id
_entity.type
_entity.pdbx_description
1 polymer ?
#
loop_
_entity_poly.entity_id
_entity_poly.type
_entity_poly.pdbx_seq_one_letter_code
_entity_poly.pdbx_strand_id
1 'polypeptide(L)'
;MAIQILKKGIADTIQDIGRYGYQHLGIQANGFLDYQSARLANYIVGNPVNAPIFEIHFPASSFCFTRNYTICISGANFVPLLNEKSIAINTPIEVKQNDILQFLKPLEGRVAYIAIQGKIKEEAWLNSHSYFANSIQKDAQFEWEVSTEISNQFLKNSNTLTSEKINEMHSPIFSTGPIQFIPGPAWNDLTEASQKAFLSTEYHIGMQANRMGYPLKGALLQLNKPNQYLSAAVTRGTLQLLPNGELMVLMADHQTIGGYANLGQIILVDLPRLAQVSNQTSIHFKETTVDTAHKLYQQIEKKFIHRS
;
A
#
# COMPACT_ATOMS: atom_id res chain seq x y z
N MET A 1 -18.99 14.98 -15.56
CA MET A 1 -19.18 13.54 -15.89
C MET A 1 -18.14 12.79 -15.08
N ALA A 2 -18.56 12.07 -14.05
CA ALA A 2 -17.68 11.71 -12.96
C ALA A 2 -17.99 10.32 -12.40
N ILE A 3 -17.14 9.80 -11.56
CA ILE A 3 -17.41 8.69 -10.65
C ILE A 3 -17.93 9.32 -9.37
N GLN A 4 -19.16 8.98 -9.00
CA GLN A 4 -19.82 9.51 -7.81
C GLN A 4 -19.71 8.53 -6.64
N ILE A 5 -19.43 9.04 -5.46
CA ILE A 5 -19.41 8.27 -4.22
C ILE A 5 -20.80 8.24 -3.61
N LEU A 6 -21.46 7.08 -3.67
CA LEU A 6 -22.82 6.92 -3.10
C LEU A 6 -22.80 6.73 -1.58
N LYS A 7 -21.81 5.99 -1.11
CA LYS A 7 -21.58 5.72 0.32
C LYS A 7 -20.10 5.88 0.60
N LYS A 8 -19.77 6.57 1.70
CA LYS A 8 -18.38 6.73 2.15
C LYS A 8 -17.89 5.48 2.86
N GLY A 9 -16.67 5.05 2.54
CA GLY A 9 -15.92 4.04 3.27
C GLY A 9 -15.25 4.59 4.54
N ILE A 10 -14.56 3.71 5.26
CA ILE A 10 -13.95 4.08 6.56
C ILE A 10 -12.71 4.97 6.39
N ALA A 11 -11.87 4.70 5.38
CA ALA A 11 -10.57 5.36 5.21
C ALA A 11 -10.10 5.40 3.74
N ASP A 12 -11.04 5.49 2.80
CA ASP A 12 -10.73 5.48 1.38
C ASP A 12 -10.13 6.82 0.95
N THR A 13 -9.14 6.75 0.07
CA THR A 13 -8.38 7.90 -0.42
C THR A 13 -8.01 7.74 -1.89
N ILE A 14 -7.55 8.83 -2.53
CA ILE A 14 -6.80 8.75 -3.78
C ILE A 14 -5.33 8.76 -3.43
N GLN A 15 -4.59 7.81 -3.96
CA GLN A 15 -3.15 7.69 -3.76
C GLN A 15 -2.45 7.50 -5.10
N ASP A 16 -1.21 7.98 -5.18
CA ASP A 16 -0.25 7.71 -6.24
C ASP A 16 1.08 7.23 -5.63
N ILE A 17 2.19 7.38 -6.31
CA ILE A 17 3.50 7.02 -5.75
C ILE A 17 3.86 7.86 -4.50
N GLY A 18 3.25 9.02 -4.28
CA GLY A 18 3.54 9.96 -3.21
C GLY A 18 4.42 11.14 -3.64
N ARG A 19 4.57 12.13 -2.73
CA ARG A 19 5.34 13.36 -2.94
C ARG A 19 6.68 13.30 -2.23
N TYR A 20 7.71 12.95 -2.94
CA TYR A 20 9.09 12.88 -2.42
C TYR A 20 9.85 14.20 -2.62
N GLY A 21 10.87 14.42 -1.76
CA GLY A 21 11.74 15.59 -1.83
C GLY A 21 11.30 16.76 -0.95
N TYR A 22 10.17 16.66 -0.23
CA TYR A 22 9.63 17.73 0.61
C TYR A 22 9.64 17.42 2.11
N GLN A 23 10.20 16.27 2.52
CA GLN A 23 10.21 15.83 3.92
C GLN A 23 10.97 16.79 4.83
N HIS A 24 11.99 17.49 4.34
CA HIS A 24 12.74 18.51 5.06
C HIS A 24 11.88 19.74 5.44
N LEU A 25 10.73 19.93 4.79
CA LEU A 25 9.73 20.94 5.12
C LEU A 25 8.63 20.41 6.07
N GLY A 26 8.78 19.18 6.58
CA GLY A 26 7.75 18.54 7.39
C GLY A 26 6.59 17.95 6.59
N ILE A 27 6.67 17.93 5.26
CA ILE A 27 5.60 17.43 4.38
C ILE A 27 5.79 15.93 4.19
N GLN A 28 4.75 15.17 4.50
CA GLN A 28 4.74 13.71 4.38
C GLN A 28 4.71 13.27 2.92
N ALA A 29 5.43 12.17 2.61
CA ALA A 29 5.45 11.62 1.27
C ALA A 29 4.09 11.03 0.86
N ASN A 30 3.37 10.40 1.77
CA ASN A 30 2.16 9.64 1.50
C ASN A 30 2.39 8.49 0.47
N GLY A 31 1.41 8.25 -0.40
CA GLY A 31 1.51 7.25 -1.46
C GLY A 31 0.87 5.91 -1.10
N PHE A 32 0.91 4.97 -2.02
CA PHE A 32 0.31 3.64 -1.87
C PHE A 32 0.78 2.91 -0.61
N LEU A 33 -0.11 2.28 0.14
CA LEU A 33 0.27 1.32 1.19
C LEU A 33 0.84 0.03 0.60
N ASP A 34 0.23 -0.48 -0.45
CA ASP A 34 0.70 -1.62 -1.24
C ASP A 34 0.92 -1.18 -2.69
N TYR A 35 2.15 -0.73 -2.97
CA TYR A 35 2.50 -0.22 -4.29
C TYR A 35 2.48 -1.31 -5.37
N GLN A 36 2.63 -2.59 -5.02
CA GLN A 36 2.62 -3.68 -6.00
C GLN A 36 1.21 -3.91 -6.53
N SER A 37 0.21 -4.00 -5.66
CA SER A 37 -1.19 -4.13 -6.06
C SER A 37 -1.71 -2.90 -6.81
N ALA A 38 -1.36 -1.69 -6.36
CA ALA A 38 -1.73 -0.45 -7.04
C ALA A 38 -1.16 -0.39 -8.47
N ARG A 39 0.13 -0.72 -8.62
CA ARG A 39 0.81 -0.77 -9.91
C ARG A 39 0.26 -1.84 -10.83
N LEU A 40 -0.10 -3.01 -10.29
CA LEU A 40 -0.73 -4.08 -11.04
C LEU A 40 -2.09 -3.63 -11.61
N ALA A 41 -2.95 -3.03 -10.78
CA ALA A 41 -4.24 -2.53 -11.25
C ALA A 41 -4.10 -1.50 -12.36
N ASN A 42 -3.19 -0.51 -12.19
CA ASN A 42 -2.88 0.49 -13.22
C ASN A 42 -2.34 -0.15 -14.50
N TYR A 43 -1.43 -1.12 -14.36
CA TYR A 43 -0.87 -1.84 -15.51
C TYR A 43 -1.96 -2.55 -16.32
N ILE A 44 -2.90 -3.23 -15.65
CA ILE A 44 -3.99 -3.97 -16.30
C ILE A 44 -4.89 -3.06 -17.14
N VAL A 45 -5.19 -1.84 -16.67
CA VAL A 45 -6.02 -0.88 -17.42
C VAL A 45 -5.24 0.00 -18.39
N GLY A 46 -3.91 -0.20 -18.52
CA GLY A 46 -3.07 0.55 -19.44
C GLY A 46 -2.65 1.94 -18.95
N ASN A 47 -2.86 2.26 -17.69
CA ASN A 47 -2.37 3.50 -17.08
C ASN A 47 -0.85 3.45 -16.85
N PRO A 48 -0.16 4.59 -16.71
CA PRO A 48 1.14 4.63 -16.07
C PRO A 48 1.07 3.94 -14.71
N VAL A 49 2.01 3.05 -14.40
CA VAL A 49 1.93 2.19 -13.20
C VAL A 49 1.86 2.95 -11.88
N ASN A 50 2.38 4.18 -11.84
CA ASN A 50 2.36 5.06 -10.67
C ASN A 50 1.23 6.10 -10.72
N ALA A 51 0.26 5.96 -11.64
CA ALA A 51 -0.86 6.88 -11.76
C ALA A 51 -1.75 6.86 -10.51
N PRO A 52 -2.48 7.97 -10.25
CA PRO A 52 -3.44 8.05 -9.15
C PRO A 52 -4.52 6.97 -9.26
N ILE A 53 -4.90 6.43 -8.10
CA ILE A 53 -5.81 5.30 -7.97
C ILE A 53 -6.62 5.44 -6.67
N PHE A 54 -7.82 4.89 -6.61
CA PHE A 54 -8.50 4.75 -5.34
C PHE A 54 -7.84 3.66 -4.50
N GLU A 55 -7.41 4.01 -3.29
CA GLU A 55 -7.01 3.08 -2.23
C GLU A 55 -8.17 2.95 -1.25
N ILE A 56 -8.67 1.73 -1.05
CA ILE A 56 -9.86 1.46 -0.26
C ILE A 56 -9.61 0.48 0.87
N HIS A 57 -10.31 0.71 1.98
CA HIS A 57 -10.30 -0.11 3.18
C HIS A 57 -11.71 -0.61 3.48
N PHE A 58 -11.83 -1.79 4.10
CA PHE A 58 -13.16 -2.30 4.46
C PHE A 58 -13.60 -1.80 5.86
N PRO A 59 -14.84 -1.32 6.02
CA PRO A 59 -15.91 -1.11 5.03
C PRO A 59 -15.59 -0.04 3.99
N ALA A 60 -15.74 -0.40 2.70
CA ALA A 60 -15.35 0.42 1.56
C ALA A 60 -16.48 1.32 1.05
N SER A 61 -16.11 2.36 0.29
CA SER A 61 -17.05 3.20 -0.42
C SER A 61 -17.85 2.42 -1.47
N SER A 62 -19.03 2.95 -1.83
CA SER A 62 -19.80 2.53 -3.00
C SER A 62 -19.68 3.59 -4.09
N PHE A 63 -19.46 3.14 -5.32
CA PHE A 63 -19.16 3.99 -6.48
C PHE A 63 -20.26 3.85 -7.53
N CYS A 64 -20.72 4.97 -8.09
CA CYS A 64 -21.61 5.01 -9.25
C CYS A 64 -20.85 5.61 -10.43
N PHE A 65 -20.87 4.94 -11.58
CA PHE A 65 -20.20 5.41 -12.79
C PHE A 65 -21.19 6.21 -13.65
N THR A 66 -20.89 7.49 -13.91
CA THR A 66 -21.78 8.35 -14.70
C THR A 66 -21.54 8.24 -16.21
N ARG A 67 -20.58 7.42 -16.63
CA ARG A 67 -20.30 7.01 -18.01
C ARG A 67 -19.56 5.68 -18.04
N ASN A 68 -19.31 5.17 -19.23
CA ASN A 68 -18.53 3.93 -19.41
C ASN A 68 -17.06 4.16 -19.08
N TYR A 69 -16.47 3.20 -18.35
CA TYR A 69 -15.05 3.13 -18.04
C TYR A 69 -14.56 1.68 -18.13
N THR A 70 -13.26 1.52 -18.27
CA THR A 70 -12.58 0.25 -17.95
C THR A 70 -11.93 0.42 -16.59
N ILE A 71 -12.18 -0.52 -15.68
CA ILE A 71 -11.61 -0.51 -14.34
C ILE A 71 -10.85 -1.80 -14.04
N CYS A 72 -9.99 -1.79 -13.03
CA CYS A 72 -9.41 -3.00 -12.45
C CYS A 72 -9.35 -2.86 -10.93
N ILE A 73 -9.69 -3.94 -10.23
CA ILE A 73 -9.56 -4.03 -8.77
C ILE A 73 -8.40 -4.98 -8.46
N SER A 74 -7.48 -4.57 -7.57
CA SER A 74 -6.34 -5.39 -7.15
C SER A 74 -6.06 -5.23 -5.65
N GLY A 75 -5.18 -6.06 -5.09
CA GLY A 75 -4.87 -6.07 -3.66
C GLY A 75 -5.84 -6.95 -2.88
N ALA A 76 -6.37 -6.44 -1.77
CA ALA A 76 -7.30 -7.18 -0.94
C ALA A 76 -8.57 -7.61 -1.69
N ASN A 77 -9.05 -8.81 -1.39
CA ASN A 77 -10.32 -9.30 -1.92
C ASN A 77 -11.45 -8.95 -0.93
N PHE A 78 -12.20 -7.91 -1.24
CA PHE A 78 -13.39 -7.50 -0.48
C PHE A 78 -14.70 -7.98 -1.11
N VAL A 79 -14.65 -8.99 -1.96
CA VAL A 79 -15.80 -9.51 -2.74
C VAL A 79 -16.49 -8.36 -3.48
N PRO A 80 -15.88 -7.82 -4.55
CA PRO A 80 -16.47 -6.73 -5.30
C PRO A 80 -17.73 -7.19 -6.05
N LEU A 81 -18.75 -6.34 -5.99
CA LEU A 81 -20.04 -6.53 -6.66
C LEU A 81 -20.29 -5.39 -7.64
N LEU A 82 -20.57 -5.71 -8.89
CA LEU A 82 -21.07 -4.76 -9.89
C LEU A 82 -22.55 -5.03 -10.11
N ASN A 83 -23.42 -4.09 -9.77
CA ASN A 83 -24.86 -4.27 -9.81
C ASN A 83 -25.31 -5.59 -9.12
N GLU A 84 -24.82 -5.81 -7.88
CA GLU A 84 -25.09 -6.97 -7.02
C GLU A 84 -24.50 -8.30 -7.55
N LYS A 85 -23.81 -8.32 -8.68
CA LYS A 85 -23.14 -9.51 -9.23
C LYS A 85 -21.65 -9.49 -8.89
N SER A 86 -21.16 -10.61 -8.36
CA SER A 86 -19.73 -10.74 -8.05
C SER A 86 -18.89 -10.64 -9.33
N ILE A 87 -17.81 -9.88 -9.23
CA ILE A 87 -16.82 -9.69 -10.29
C ILE A 87 -15.43 -10.13 -9.80
N ALA A 88 -14.56 -10.50 -10.74
CA ALA A 88 -13.21 -10.93 -10.43
C ALA A 88 -12.29 -9.73 -10.13
N ILE A 89 -11.30 -9.93 -9.26
CA ILE A 89 -10.16 -9.00 -9.09
C ILE A 89 -9.06 -9.32 -10.10
N ASN A 90 -8.12 -8.39 -10.29
CA ASN A 90 -6.96 -8.52 -11.18
C ASN A 90 -7.33 -8.79 -12.67
N THR A 91 -8.48 -8.32 -13.09
CA THR A 91 -8.96 -8.39 -14.47
C THR A 91 -9.52 -7.06 -14.93
N PRO A 92 -9.43 -6.70 -16.22
CA PRO A 92 -10.10 -5.51 -16.72
C PRO A 92 -11.61 -5.75 -16.75
N ILE A 93 -12.38 -4.78 -16.28
CA ILE A 93 -13.83 -4.83 -16.17
C ILE A 93 -14.41 -3.60 -16.87
N GLU A 94 -15.28 -3.83 -17.83
CA GLU A 94 -16.05 -2.76 -18.45
C GLU A 94 -17.25 -2.42 -17.58
N VAL A 95 -17.32 -1.18 -17.13
CA VAL A 95 -18.46 -0.62 -16.41
C VAL A 95 -19.20 0.36 -17.29
N LYS A 96 -20.52 0.36 -17.19
CA LYS A 96 -21.41 1.22 -17.97
C LYS A 96 -21.94 2.37 -17.14
N GLN A 97 -22.51 3.35 -17.81
CA GLN A 97 -23.22 4.43 -17.14
C GLN A 97 -24.31 3.87 -16.21
N ASN A 98 -24.36 4.40 -14.98
CA ASN A 98 -25.22 4.03 -13.87
C ASN A 98 -24.90 2.69 -13.21
N ASP A 99 -23.84 2.00 -13.61
CA ASP A 99 -23.36 0.82 -12.86
C ASP A 99 -22.90 1.23 -11.45
N ILE A 100 -23.16 0.34 -10.48
CA ILE A 100 -22.82 0.55 -9.08
C ILE A 100 -21.83 -0.52 -8.64
N LEU A 101 -20.65 -0.09 -8.19
CA LEU A 101 -19.63 -0.95 -7.60
C LEU A 101 -19.72 -0.89 -6.07
N GLN A 102 -19.79 -2.04 -5.44
CA GLN A 102 -19.88 -2.22 -3.99
C GLN A 102 -18.94 -3.35 -3.53
N PHE A 103 -18.74 -3.46 -2.22
CA PHE A 103 -17.90 -4.47 -1.60
C PHE A 103 -18.65 -5.14 -0.45
N LEU A 104 -18.69 -6.47 -0.47
CA LEU A 104 -19.57 -7.24 0.43
C LEU A 104 -18.92 -7.53 1.78
N LYS A 105 -17.71 -8.11 1.76
CA LYS A 105 -16.97 -8.53 2.96
C LYS A 105 -15.49 -8.75 2.65
N PRO A 106 -14.60 -8.60 3.64
CA PRO A 106 -13.20 -8.95 3.46
C PRO A 106 -13.03 -10.48 3.46
N LEU A 107 -12.37 -11.02 2.44
CA LEU A 107 -11.93 -12.41 2.39
C LEU A 107 -10.44 -12.52 2.64
N GLU A 108 -9.64 -11.65 2.04
CA GLU A 108 -8.19 -11.68 2.12
C GLU A 108 -7.62 -10.26 1.98
N GLY A 109 -6.57 -9.96 2.72
CA GLY A 109 -5.91 -8.66 2.69
C GLY A 109 -6.63 -7.57 3.45
N ARG A 110 -6.08 -6.35 3.42
CA ARG A 110 -6.58 -5.18 4.17
C ARG A 110 -6.77 -3.94 3.31
N VAL A 111 -6.12 -3.87 2.17
CA VAL A 111 -6.11 -2.69 1.30
C VAL A 111 -6.35 -3.13 -0.14
N ALA A 112 -7.38 -2.61 -0.77
CA ALA A 112 -7.65 -2.84 -2.19
C ALA A 112 -7.50 -1.54 -2.98
N TYR A 113 -7.31 -1.69 -4.29
CA TYR A 113 -7.11 -0.59 -5.23
C TYR A 113 -8.09 -0.69 -6.37
N ILE A 114 -8.66 0.45 -6.78
CA ILE A 114 -9.52 0.54 -7.96
C ILE A 114 -8.83 1.47 -8.96
N ALA A 115 -8.24 0.90 -10.00
CA ALA A 115 -7.74 1.66 -11.13
C ALA A 115 -8.88 1.98 -12.09
N ILE A 116 -8.92 3.22 -12.54
CA ILE A 116 -9.80 3.68 -13.61
C ILE A 116 -8.94 3.99 -14.82
N GLN A 117 -9.25 3.42 -15.97
CA GLN A 117 -8.53 3.74 -17.20
C GLN A 117 -8.61 5.23 -17.51
N GLY A 118 -7.45 5.88 -17.60
CA GLY A 118 -7.35 7.30 -17.89
C GLY A 118 -6.53 8.07 -16.87
N LYS A 119 -6.53 9.39 -17.04
CA LYS A 119 -5.87 10.35 -16.15
C LYS A 119 -6.91 11.09 -15.34
N ILE A 120 -6.72 11.18 -14.02
CA ILE A 120 -7.58 11.97 -13.15
C ILE A 120 -7.46 13.46 -13.47
N LYS A 121 -8.56 14.21 -13.39
CA LYS A 121 -8.61 15.65 -13.65
C LYS A 121 -8.39 16.52 -12.40
N GLU A 122 -8.18 15.93 -11.25
CA GLU A 122 -7.86 16.65 -10.02
C GLU A 122 -6.48 17.31 -10.11
N GLU A 123 -6.33 18.45 -9.45
CA GLU A 123 -5.04 19.14 -9.35
C GLU A 123 -4.06 18.37 -8.46
N ALA A 124 -2.82 18.23 -8.94
CA ALA A 124 -1.74 17.67 -8.15
C ALA A 124 -1.17 18.74 -7.21
N TRP A 125 -0.95 18.36 -5.94
CA TRP A 125 -0.18 19.17 -5.01
C TRP A 125 1.23 18.62 -4.86
N LEU A 126 2.24 19.44 -5.15
CA LEU A 126 3.64 19.04 -5.14
C LEU A 126 3.90 17.77 -5.99
N ASN A 127 3.33 17.77 -7.20
CA ASN A 127 3.41 16.66 -8.17
C ASN A 127 2.81 15.33 -7.71
N SER A 128 1.89 15.34 -6.75
CA SER A 128 1.21 14.13 -6.27
C SER A 128 -0.27 14.39 -6.01
N HIS A 129 -1.10 13.38 -6.29
CA HIS A 129 -2.52 13.35 -5.99
C HIS A 129 -2.81 12.60 -4.67
N SER A 130 -1.77 12.17 -3.94
CA SER A 130 -1.97 11.51 -2.64
C SER A 130 -2.52 12.48 -1.61
N TYR A 131 -3.64 12.14 -0.99
CA TYR A 131 -4.29 12.96 0.02
C TYR A 131 -4.05 12.39 1.41
N PHE A 132 -3.42 13.20 2.27
CA PHE A 132 -3.36 12.95 3.71
C PHE A 132 -4.65 13.50 4.34
N ALA A 133 -5.26 12.76 5.24
CA ALA A 133 -6.42 13.15 6.05
C ALA A 133 -7.75 13.42 5.32
N ASN A 134 -7.79 13.55 4.02
CA ASN A 134 -9.03 13.72 3.27
C ASN A 134 -9.53 12.39 2.75
N SER A 135 -10.28 11.67 3.58
CA SER A 135 -11.04 10.53 3.08
C SER A 135 -12.03 10.98 2.00
N ILE A 136 -12.29 10.09 1.05
CA ILE A 136 -13.35 10.28 0.04
C ILE A 136 -14.67 10.52 0.76
N GLN A 137 -15.38 11.61 0.40
CA GLN A 137 -16.65 11.98 1.03
C GLN A 137 -17.83 11.45 0.21
N LYS A 138 -18.98 11.25 0.90
CA LYS A 138 -20.24 10.98 0.21
C LYS A 138 -20.56 12.13 -0.75
N ASP A 139 -21.13 11.80 -1.90
CA ASP A 139 -21.50 12.70 -3.00
C ASP A 139 -20.30 13.39 -3.69
N ALA A 140 -19.05 13.09 -3.29
CA ALA A 140 -17.86 13.52 -4.04
C ALA A 140 -17.89 12.92 -5.45
N GLN A 141 -17.38 13.69 -6.40
CA GLN A 141 -17.29 13.30 -7.81
C GLN A 141 -15.87 13.43 -8.30
N PHE A 142 -15.40 12.41 -9.01
CA PHE A 142 -14.04 12.35 -9.56
C PHE A 142 -14.11 12.07 -11.06
N GLU A 143 -13.34 12.78 -11.85
CA GLU A 143 -13.36 12.65 -13.30
C GLU A 143 -12.03 12.07 -13.81
N TRP A 144 -12.14 11.07 -14.70
CA TRP A 144 -11.03 10.52 -15.47
C TRP A 144 -11.22 10.78 -16.96
N GLU A 145 -10.13 11.12 -17.63
CA GLU A 145 -10.10 11.30 -19.07
C GLU A 145 -9.18 10.26 -19.72
N VAL A 146 -9.72 9.53 -20.69
CA VAL A 146 -8.98 8.51 -21.43
C VAL A 146 -8.33 9.14 -22.66
N SER A 147 -7.00 9.04 -22.75
CA SER A 147 -6.26 9.44 -23.96
C SER A 147 -6.08 8.26 -24.92
N THR A 148 -5.80 8.57 -26.18
CA THR A 148 -5.46 7.55 -27.20
C THR A 148 -4.23 6.75 -26.79
N GLU A 149 -3.25 7.37 -26.15
CA GLU A 149 -2.04 6.70 -25.66
C GLU A 149 -2.38 5.62 -24.62
N ILE A 150 -3.22 5.95 -23.62
CA ILE A 150 -3.68 4.99 -22.59
C ILE A 150 -4.48 3.86 -23.24
N SER A 151 -5.36 4.16 -24.20
CA SER A 151 -6.12 3.13 -24.91
C SER A 151 -5.21 2.17 -25.69
N ASN A 152 -4.20 2.70 -26.38
CA ASN A 152 -3.22 1.87 -27.10
C ASN A 152 -2.38 1.02 -26.12
N GLN A 153 -1.98 1.58 -24.96
CA GLN A 153 -1.26 0.83 -23.94
C GLN A 153 -2.12 -0.28 -23.34
N PHE A 154 -3.42 -0.04 -23.11
CA PHE A 154 -4.36 -1.05 -22.66
C PHE A 154 -4.44 -2.22 -23.66
N LEU A 155 -4.60 -1.95 -24.96
CA LEU A 155 -4.63 -2.97 -26.01
C LEU A 155 -3.32 -3.78 -26.04
N LYS A 156 -2.17 -3.10 -25.91
CA LYS A 156 -0.86 -3.78 -25.86
C LYS A 156 -0.75 -4.69 -24.63
N ASN A 157 -1.15 -4.21 -23.46
CA ASN A 157 -1.11 -4.98 -22.22
C ASN A 157 -2.05 -6.19 -22.29
N SER A 158 -3.30 -6.02 -22.72
CA SER A 158 -4.29 -7.11 -22.80
C SER A 158 -3.86 -8.23 -23.72
N ASN A 159 -3.13 -7.95 -24.80
CA ASN A 159 -2.58 -8.95 -25.70
C ASN A 159 -1.41 -9.77 -25.09
N THR A 160 -0.75 -9.26 -24.06
CA THR A 160 0.43 -9.88 -23.45
C THR A 160 0.17 -10.38 -22.02
N LEU A 161 -0.95 -10.01 -21.43
CA LEU A 161 -1.28 -10.27 -20.03
C LEU A 161 -2.00 -11.62 -19.93
N THR A 162 -1.26 -12.64 -19.49
CA THR A 162 -1.83 -13.96 -19.18
C THR A 162 -2.20 -14.02 -17.69
N SER A 163 -3.14 -14.91 -17.33
CA SER A 163 -3.48 -15.17 -15.93
C SER A 163 -2.25 -15.61 -15.11
N GLU A 164 -1.33 -16.35 -15.72
CA GLU A 164 -0.07 -16.76 -15.09
C GLU A 164 0.81 -15.56 -14.75
N LYS A 165 0.97 -14.61 -15.68
CA LYS A 165 1.74 -13.37 -15.45
C LYS A 165 1.10 -12.49 -14.37
N ILE A 166 -0.22 -12.37 -14.35
CA ILE A 166 -0.95 -11.65 -13.29
C ILE A 166 -0.66 -12.31 -11.94
N ASN A 167 -0.78 -13.62 -11.85
CA ASN A 167 -0.52 -14.36 -10.62
C ASN A 167 0.94 -14.21 -10.15
N GLU A 168 1.90 -14.25 -11.07
CA GLU A 168 3.32 -14.00 -10.77
C GLU A 168 3.56 -12.60 -10.19
N MET A 169 2.84 -11.59 -10.68
CA MET A 169 2.93 -10.22 -10.19
C MET A 169 2.23 -10.02 -8.83
N HIS A 170 1.16 -10.76 -8.57
CA HIS A 170 0.31 -10.60 -7.38
C HIS A 170 0.69 -11.52 -6.21
N SER A 171 1.06 -12.78 -6.47
CA SER A 171 1.26 -13.80 -5.43
C SER A 171 2.27 -13.44 -4.34
N PRO A 172 3.38 -12.72 -4.60
CA PRO A 172 4.32 -12.36 -3.54
C PRO A 172 3.74 -11.55 -2.40
N ILE A 173 2.65 -10.82 -2.63
CA ILE A 173 2.02 -9.91 -1.67
C ILE A 173 1.38 -10.69 -0.52
N PHE A 174 0.84 -11.88 -0.78
CA PHE A 174 0.19 -12.74 0.20
C PHE A 174 1.07 -13.92 0.66
N SER A 175 2.38 -13.87 0.38
CA SER A 175 3.29 -14.93 0.80
C SER A 175 3.48 -14.94 2.33
N THR A 176 3.66 -16.14 2.90
CA THR A 176 3.78 -16.38 4.35
C THR A 176 5.21 -16.28 4.90
N GLY A 177 6.19 -15.88 4.09
CA GLY A 177 7.58 -15.75 4.53
C GLY A 177 7.82 -14.64 5.57
N PRO A 178 8.99 -14.61 6.23
CA PRO A 178 9.32 -13.58 7.20
C PRO A 178 9.38 -12.18 6.56
N ILE A 179 9.06 -11.15 7.33
CA ILE A 179 9.28 -9.75 6.96
C ILE A 179 10.76 -9.43 7.17
N GLN A 180 11.45 -9.04 6.12
CA GLN A 180 12.87 -8.78 6.16
C GLN A 180 13.16 -7.33 6.59
N PHE A 181 14.17 -7.15 7.40
CA PHE A 181 14.62 -5.83 7.85
C PHE A 181 16.14 -5.72 7.86
N ILE A 182 16.65 -4.52 7.71
CA ILE A 182 18.06 -4.17 7.87
C ILE A 182 18.22 -3.53 9.24
N PRO A 183 19.13 -4.01 10.12
CA PRO A 183 19.37 -3.43 11.42
C PRO A 183 19.69 -1.94 11.34
N GLY A 184 19.07 -1.17 12.24
CA GLY A 184 19.24 0.28 12.33
C GLY A 184 20.22 0.72 13.41
N PRO A 185 20.38 2.04 13.60
CA PRO A 185 21.38 2.59 14.54
C PRO A 185 21.23 2.12 15.99
N ALA A 186 19.97 1.90 16.44
CA ALA A 186 19.69 1.47 17.81
C ALA A 186 19.60 -0.05 18.01
N TRP A 187 19.89 -0.85 16.98
CA TRP A 187 19.81 -2.31 17.07
C TRP A 187 20.72 -2.87 18.14
N ASN A 188 21.97 -2.40 18.21
CA ASN A 188 22.96 -2.82 19.19
C ASN A 188 22.73 -2.23 20.59
N ASP A 189 21.81 -1.30 20.74
CA ASP A 189 21.40 -0.78 22.06
C ASP A 189 20.40 -1.72 22.77
N LEU A 190 19.81 -2.67 22.05
CA LEU A 190 18.96 -3.72 22.64
C LEU A 190 19.79 -4.68 23.49
N THR A 191 19.16 -5.23 24.54
CA THR A 191 19.74 -6.38 25.25
C THR A 191 19.82 -7.59 24.31
N GLU A 192 20.79 -8.47 24.53
CA GLU A 192 20.90 -9.74 23.75
C GLU A 192 19.61 -10.56 23.82
N ALA A 193 18.96 -10.59 25.00
CA ALA A 193 17.67 -11.26 25.18
C ALA A 193 16.57 -10.64 24.28
N SER A 194 16.54 -9.30 24.16
CA SER A 194 15.59 -8.61 23.31
C SER A 194 15.86 -8.84 21.82
N GLN A 195 17.13 -8.86 21.38
CA GLN A 195 17.46 -9.19 20.01
C GLN A 195 17.01 -10.60 19.64
N LYS A 196 17.30 -11.60 20.52
CA LYS A 196 16.86 -12.98 20.34
C LYS A 196 15.34 -13.08 20.32
N ALA A 197 14.66 -12.42 21.27
CA ALA A 197 13.19 -12.39 21.33
C ALA A 197 12.60 -11.80 20.07
N PHE A 198 13.14 -10.68 19.55
CA PHE A 198 12.66 -10.06 18.31
C PHE A 198 12.71 -11.02 17.12
N LEU A 199 13.79 -11.80 16.97
CA LEU A 199 13.98 -12.71 15.84
C LEU A 199 13.21 -14.03 15.97
N SER A 200 12.84 -14.43 17.19
CA SER A 200 12.19 -15.73 17.46
C SER A 200 10.70 -15.67 17.79
N THR A 201 10.18 -14.48 18.09
CA THR A 201 8.77 -14.30 18.50
C THR A 201 7.89 -13.95 17.30
N GLU A 202 6.65 -14.40 17.39
CA GLU A 202 5.58 -13.96 16.49
C GLU A 202 5.04 -12.60 16.90
N TYR A 203 4.76 -11.77 15.91
CA TYR A 203 4.14 -10.47 16.11
C TYR A 203 2.80 -10.41 15.36
N HIS A 204 1.86 -9.66 15.91
CA HIS A 204 0.57 -9.36 15.28
C HIS A 204 0.42 -7.86 15.10
N ILE A 205 -0.23 -7.46 14.01
CA ILE A 205 -0.55 -6.05 13.79
C ILE A 205 -1.66 -5.65 14.75
N GLY A 206 -1.42 -4.58 15.53
CA GLY A 206 -2.38 -4.04 16.48
C GLY A 206 -3.63 -3.47 15.82
N MET A 207 -4.73 -3.42 16.55
CA MET A 207 -6.03 -2.92 16.06
C MET A 207 -6.00 -1.43 15.66
N GLN A 208 -5.05 -0.65 16.20
CA GLN A 208 -4.90 0.78 15.91
C GLN A 208 -4.04 1.04 14.66
N ALA A 209 -3.68 0.00 13.91
CA ALA A 209 -2.90 0.12 12.68
C ALA A 209 -3.62 1.00 11.65
N ASN A 210 -2.91 1.98 11.13
CA ASN A 210 -3.39 2.93 10.15
C ASN A 210 -2.26 3.36 9.19
N ARG A 211 -2.55 4.25 8.27
CA ARG A 211 -1.57 4.72 7.29
C ARG A 211 -0.33 5.42 7.88
N MET A 212 -0.38 5.92 9.14
CA MET A 212 0.78 6.51 9.81
C MET A 212 1.75 5.46 10.35
N GLY A 213 1.21 4.35 10.91
CA GLY A 213 2.04 3.31 11.49
C GLY A 213 1.26 2.09 11.95
N TYR A 214 1.96 0.98 12.02
CA TYR A 214 1.44 -0.31 12.47
C TYR A 214 2.08 -0.67 13.80
N PRO A 215 1.35 -0.49 14.93
CA PRO A 215 1.80 -1.03 16.22
C PRO A 215 1.84 -2.56 16.15
N LEU A 216 2.91 -3.15 16.68
CA LEU A 216 3.09 -4.59 16.70
C LEU A 216 2.91 -5.10 18.12
N LYS A 217 2.12 -6.16 18.27
CA LYS A 217 1.91 -6.89 19.51
C LYS A 217 2.71 -8.18 19.48
N GLY A 218 3.57 -8.38 20.49
CA GLY A 218 4.48 -9.52 20.60
C GLY A 218 5.40 -9.34 21.81
N ALA A 219 6.64 -9.79 21.71
CA ALA A 219 7.63 -9.57 22.76
C ALA A 219 7.87 -8.10 23.04
N LEU A 220 7.89 -7.72 24.31
CA LEU A 220 8.35 -6.40 24.73
C LEU A 220 9.88 -6.40 24.77
N LEU A 221 10.47 -5.40 24.11
CA LEU A 221 11.93 -5.29 24.00
C LEU A 221 12.49 -4.25 24.98
N GLN A 222 13.73 -4.45 25.39
CA GLN A 222 14.42 -3.60 26.36
C GLN A 222 15.78 -3.17 25.82
N LEU A 223 16.13 -1.92 26.09
CA LEU A 223 17.46 -1.38 25.85
C LEU A 223 18.41 -1.74 26.98
N ASN A 224 19.70 -1.88 26.70
CA ASN A 224 20.74 -2.11 27.69
C ASN A 224 20.81 -0.97 28.73
N LYS A 225 20.53 0.26 28.29
CA LYS A 225 20.46 1.45 29.16
C LYS A 225 19.32 2.34 28.67
N PRO A 226 18.61 3.05 29.60
CA PRO A 226 17.71 4.10 29.19
C PRO A 226 18.47 5.11 28.33
N ASN A 227 18.00 5.38 27.13
CA ASN A 227 18.63 6.30 26.21
C ASN A 227 17.59 7.30 25.68
N GLN A 228 17.99 8.56 25.60
CA GLN A 228 17.19 9.58 24.89
C GLN A 228 17.73 9.69 23.47
N TYR A 229 16.89 9.34 22.51
CA TYR A 229 17.23 9.48 21.11
C TYR A 229 16.87 10.87 20.61
N LEU A 230 17.82 11.53 19.99
CA LEU A 230 17.54 12.78 19.29
C LEU A 230 16.59 12.50 18.12
N SER A 231 15.68 13.45 17.88
CA SER A 231 14.81 13.37 16.72
C SER A 231 15.65 13.37 15.44
N ALA A 232 15.45 12.35 14.62
CA ALA A 232 16.13 12.16 13.35
C ALA A 232 15.12 11.95 12.23
N ALA A 233 15.54 12.13 10.97
CA ALA A 233 14.72 11.80 9.82
C ALA A 233 14.34 10.31 9.86
N VAL A 234 13.07 10.04 9.61
CA VAL A 234 12.53 8.68 9.50
C VAL A 234 11.90 8.47 8.13
N THR A 235 11.78 7.23 7.73
CA THR A 235 11.21 6.84 6.44
C THR A 235 10.15 5.77 6.64
N ARG A 236 9.33 5.58 5.63
CA ARG A 236 8.40 4.45 5.59
C ARG A 236 9.15 3.13 5.75
N GLY A 237 8.65 2.25 6.62
CA GLY A 237 9.29 0.98 6.99
C GLY A 237 10.27 1.09 8.14
N THR A 238 10.54 2.29 8.69
CA THR A 238 11.33 2.42 9.92
C THR A 238 10.63 1.67 11.06
N LEU A 239 11.38 0.78 11.73
CA LEU A 239 10.96 0.01 12.88
C LEU A 239 11.42 0.73 14.15
N GLN A 240 10.48 1.28 14.90
CA GLN A 240 10.75 2.05 16.13
C GLN A 240 10.39 1.26 17.38
N LEU A 241 11.22 1.33 18.40
CA LEU A 241 10.92 0.87 19.74
C LEU A 241 10.31 2.00 20.56
N LEU A 242 9.11 1.79 21.06
CA LEU A 242 8.40 2.73 21.90
C LEU A 242 8.88 2.63 23.36
N PRO A 243 8.66 3.66 24.22
CA PRO A 243 9.11 3.65 25.61
C PRO A 243 8.55 2.51 26.46
N ASN A 244 7.41 1.96 26.08
CA ASN A 244 6.77 0.82 26.75
C ASN A 244 7.30 -0.55 26.29
N GLY A 245 8.31 -0.59 25.40
CA GLY A 245 8.88 -1.82 24.85
C GLY A 245 8.12 -2.40 23.65
N GLU A 246 7.02 -1.79 23.23
CA GLU A 246 6.29 -2.18 22.01
C GLU A 246 6.99 -1.65 20.75
N LEU A 247 6.69 -2.27 19.64
CA LEU A 247 7.23 -1.89 18.33
C LEU A 247 6.19 -1.14 17.50
N MET A 248 6.69 -0.22 16.68
CA MET A 248 5.91 0.51 15.67
C MET A 248 6.63 0.47 14.33
N VAL A 249 5.95 0.03 13.28
CA VAL A 249 6.43 0.19 11.91
C VAL A 249 5.80 1.43 11.31
N LEU A 250 6.63 2.37 10.84
CA LEU A 250 6.14 3.57 10.17
C LEU A 250 5.64 3.23 8.75
N MET A 251 4.42 3.70 8.41
CA MET A 251 3.77 3.40 7.14
C MET A 251 3.73 4.65 6.22
N ALA A 252 2.88 4.67 5.21
CA ALA A 252 2.93 5.67 4.13
C ALA A 252 2.75 7.12 4.61
N ASP A 253 1.91 7.37 5.63
CA ASP A 253 1.63 8.71 6.16
C ASP A 253 2.39 9.01 7.46
N HIS A 254 3.58 8.41 7.63
CA HIS A 254 4.42 8.63 8.81
C HIS A 254 4.89 10.09 8.93
N GLN A 255 5.23 10.50 10.15
CA GLN A 255 5.92 11.78 10.38
C GLN A 255 7.30 11.81 9.70
N THR A 256 7.81 13.00 9.42
CA THR A 256 9.11 13.19 8.74
C THR A 256 10.31 13.03 9.68
N ILE A 257 10.10 13.25 10.98
CA ILE A 257 11.11 13.08 12.03
C ILE A 257 10.54 12.25 13.17
N GLY A 258 11.41 11.51 13.88
CA GLY A 258 11.04 10.70 15.04
C GLY A 258 12.16 10.65 16.07
N GLY A 259 11.80 10.64 17.37
CA GLY A 259 12.72 10.61 18.49
C GLY A 259 12.75 9.28 19.24
N TYR A 260 12.22 8.20 18.66
CA TYR A 260 12.29 6.86 19.23
C TYR A 260 13.48 6.06 18.70
N ALA A 261 13.88 5.03 19.43
CA ALA A 261 14.96 4.13 19.00
C ALA A 261 14.64 3.49 17.64
N ASN A 262 15.45 3.79 16.63
CA ASN A 262 15.33 3.19 15.31
C ASN A 262 16.06 1.84 15.30
N LEU A 263 15.31 0.74 15.46
CA LEU A 263 15.83 -0.63 15.47
C LEU A 263 16.19 -1.14 14.08
N GLY A 264 15.58 -0.59 13.03
CA GLY A 264 15.85 -1.07 11.68
C GLY A 264 14.90 -0.52 10.64
N GLN A 265 15.13 -0.96 9.42
CA GLN A 265 14.36 -0.59 8.24
C GLN A 265 13.80 -1.84 7.58
N ILE A 266 12.49 -1.98 7.52
CA ILE A 266 11.85 -3.02 6.72
C ILE A 266 12.16 -2.73 5.25
N ILE A 267 12.58 -3.76 4.51
CA ILE A 267 12.91 -3.60 3.09
C ILE A 267 11.66 -3.27 2.28
N LEU A 268 11.84 -2.45 1.26
CA LEU A 268 10.71 -1.89 0.48
C LEU A 268 9.80 -2.98 -0.09
N VAL A 269 10.36 -4.11 -0.53
CA VAL A 269 9.61 -5.21 -1.14
C VAL A 269 8.66 -5.95 -0.19
N ASP A 270 8.90 -5.86 1.13
CA ASP A 270 8.07 -6.50 2.14
C ASP A 270 6.97 -5.56 2.71
N LEU A 271 7.06 -4.26 2.45
CA LEU A 271 6.03 -3.29 2.90
C LEU A 271 4.64 -3.56 2.31
N PRO A 272 4.47 -3.93 1.02
CA PRO A 272 3.19 -4.37 0.48
C PRO A 272 2.59 -5.56 1.24
N ARG A 273 3.42 -6.57 1.53
CA ARG A 273 3.00 -7.74 2.30
C ARG A 273 2.53 -7.32 3.70
N LEU A 274 3.33 -6.50 4.39
CA LEU A 274 2.97 -6.00 5.72
C LEU A 274 1.66 -5.21 5.68
N ALA A 275 1.42 -4.42 4.63
CA ALA A 275 0.18 -3.65 4.47
C ALA A 275 -1.06 -4.55 4.33
N GLN A 276 -0.90 -5.78 3.80
CA GLN A 276 -1.98 -6.72 3.56
C GLN A 276 -2.22 -7.72 4.71
N VAL A 277 -1.28 -7.82 5.68
CA VAL A 277 -1.41 -8.75 6.81
C VAL A 277 -2.62 -8.39 7.67
N SER A 278 -3.50 -9.37 7.92
CA SER A 278 -4.62 -9.22 8.84
C SER A 278 -4.16 -9.18 10.31
N ASN A 279 -4.97 -8.60 11.20
CA ASN A 279 -4.65 -8.55 12.63
C ASN A 279 -4.61 -9.95 13.29
N GLN A 280 -5.17 -10.97 12.62
CA GLN A 280 -5.19 -12.35 13.09
C GLN A 280 -3.97 -13.15 12.62
N THR A 281 -3.24 -12.66 11.62
CA THR A 281 -2.08 -13.33 11.04
C THR A 281 -0.82 -12.91 11.78
N SER A 282 -0.02 -13.89 12.21
CA SER A 282 1.29 -13.63 12.79
C SER A 282 2.33 -13.33 11.71
N ILE A 283 3.30 -12.51 12.05
CA ILE A 283 4.49 -12.20 11.25
C ILE A 283 5.75 -12.48 12.05
N HIS A 284 6.81 -12.88 11.36
CA HIS A 284 8.15 -13.02 11.89
C HIS A 284 9.09 -12.06 11.19
N PHE A 285 10.16 -11.67 11.87
CA PHE A 285 11.19 -10.83 11.28
C PHE A 285 12.43 -11.64 10.96
N LYS A 286 13.10 -11.26 9.87
CA LYS A 286 14.40 -11.83 9.46
C LYS A 286 15.33 -10.71 9.07
N GLU A 287 16.55 -10.76 9.62
CA GLU A 287 17.61 -9.86 9.22
C GLU A 287 18.03 -10.11 7.78
N THR A 288 18.33 -9.03 7.07
CA THR A 288 18.82 -9.06 5.69
C THR A 288 19.84 -7.94 5.46
N THR A 289 20.43 -7.90 4.26
CA THR A 289 21.41 -6.89 3.86
C THR A 289 20.86 -5.94 2.81
N VAL A 290 21.50 -4.77 2.67
CA VAL A 290 21.16 -3.78 1.63
C VAL A 290 21.27 -4.41 0.24
N ASP A 291 22.32 -5.21 -0.02
CA ASP A 291 22.53 -5.88 -1.31
C ASP A 291 21.40 -6.85 -1.66
N THR A 292 20.95 -7.62 -0.66
CA THR A 292 19.82 -8.55 -0.83
C THR A 292 18.54 -7.77 -1.11
N ALA A 293 18.27 -6.73 -0.32
CA ALA A 293 17.10 -5.87 -0.50
C ALA A 293 17.07 -5.23 -1.89
N HIS A 294 18.22 -4.74 -2.36
CA HIS A 294 18.35 -4.13 -3.69
C HIS A 294 18.08 -5.15 -4.82
N LYS A 295 18.64 -6.36 -4.72
CA LYS A 295 18.39 -7.43 -5.70
C LYS A 295 16.89 -7.78 -5.77
N LEU A 296 16.23 -7.93 -4.62
CA LEU A 296 14.80 -8.22 -4.55
C LEU A 296 13.97 -7.09 -5.18
N TYR A 297 14.31 -5.83 -4.87
CA TYR A 297 13.65 -4.67 -5.46
C TYR A 297 13.78 -4.66 -6.99
N GLN A 298 14.97 -4.89 -7.52
CA GLN A 298 15.20 -4.97 -8.97
C GLN A 298 14.37 -6.07 -9.64
N GLN A 299 14.18 -7.21 -8.97
CA GLN A 299 13.35 -8.31 -9.49
C GLN A 299 11.87 -7.89 -9.61
N ILE A 300 11.36 -7.13 -8.64
CA ILE A 300 9.98 -6.60 -8.70
C ILE A 300 9.85 -5.54 -9.78
N GLU A 301 10.79 -4.59 -9.85
CA GLU A 301 10.75 -3.53 -10.87
C GLU A 301 10.73 -4.09 -12.30
N LYS A 302 11.51 -5.14 -12.56
CA LYS A 302 11.53 -5.82 -13.88
C LYS A 302 10.16 -6.34 -14.33
N LYS A 303 9.23 -6.62 -13.39
CA LYS A 303 7.88 -7.09 -13.72
C LYS A 303 7.01 -6.00 -14.33
N PHE A 304 7.30 -4.73 -14.00
CA PHE A 304 6.56 -3.55 -14.47
C PHE A 304 7.26 -2.79 -15.58
N ILE A 305 8.51 -3.10 -15.89
CA ILE A 305 9.23 -2.49 -17.00
C ILE A 305 8.80 -3.19 -18.27
N HIS A 306 8.13 -2.46 -19.16
CA HIS A 306 7.91 -2.91 -20.52
C HIS A 306 9.25 -3.02 -21.22
N ARG A 307 9.61 -4.21 -21.68
CA ARG A 307 10.61 -4.32 -22.74
C ARG A 307 9.96 -3.73 -23.98
N SER A 308 10.34 -2.48 -24.28
CA SER A 308 10.04 -1.78 -25.53
C SER A 308 10.55 -2.59 -26.73
#